data_bc475c5b61c63c639009ce7e2ffe2e3d
#
_entry.id   bc475c5b61c63c639009ce7e2ffe2e3d
#
_cell.length_a   1.000
_cell.length_b   1.000
_cell.length_c   1.000
_cell.angle_alpha   90.00
_cell.angle_beta   90.00
_cell.angle_gamma   90.00
#
_symmetry.space_group_name_H-M   'P 1'
#
loop_
_entity.id
_entity.type
_entity.pdbx_description
1 polymer ?
#
loop_
_entity_poly.entity_id
_entity_poly.type
_entity_poly.pdbx_seq_one_letter_code
_entity_poly.pdbx_strand_id
1 'polypeptide(L)'
;MTYIDTLGQQAKVAGRQIAKLSTAAKNDLLNQVAKALVAESAYIITENAKDMANAKENGISEIMQDRLLLTEDRIAGIAEGVRQVADLQDPIGQVVRGYTNLDGLKIVQKRVPMGVIAMIFESRPNVSIDAFSLAFKTNNAIILRGGRDAINSNKALVTVARKALENAGITANAVQLVEDTSHEVAEELMAATKYVDLLIPRGGARLIQTVKEKAKVPVIETGVGNCHIYVDKYANLDMATQIVINAKTQRPSVCNAAESLVVHADIAEDFLPNLEKAISKVQTVEFRADEKALKLMEKSVPASPEDFATEFLDYIMSVKVADSLDDAIDWINTYTTSHSEAIVTQDISRAEQFQDDVDAAAVYVNASTRFTDGFVFGLGAEIGISTQKMHARGPMGLEALTSTKFYINGRGQIRE
;
A
#
# COMPACT_ATOMS: atom_id res chain seq x y z
N MET A 1 -12.62 -7.40 30.89
CA MET A 1 -11.92 -7.78 29.64
C MET A 1 -12.82 -7.32 28.52
N THR A 2 -12.33 -6.40 27.71
CA THR A 2 -13.12 -5.84 26.61
C THR A 2 -13.19 -6.79 25.43
N TYR A 3 -13.94 -6.44 24.39
CA TYR A 3 -14.01 -7.24 23.15
C TYR A 3 -12.63 -7.29 22.47
N ILE A 4 -11.94 -6.17 22.36
CA ILE A 4 -10.58 -6.09 21.77
C ILE A 4 -9.54 -6.81 22.62
N ASP A 5 -9.64 -6.72 23.97
CA ASP A 5 -8.79 -7.52 24.88
C ASP A 5 -8.86 -9.02 24.58
N THR A 6 -10.07 -9.53 24.35
CA THR A 6 -10.30 -10.96 24.05
C THR A 6 -9.66 -11.34 22.73
N LEU A 7 -9.92 -10.59 21.64
CA LEU A 7 -9.32 -10.82 20.32
C LEU A 7 -7.79 -10.72 20.38
N GLY A 8 -7.29 -9.70 21.06
CA GLY A 8 -5.85 -9.47 21.20
C GLY A 8 -5.11 -10.58 21.95
N GLN A 9 -5.70 -11.08 23.05
CA GLN A 9 -5.14 -12.21 23.79
C GLN A 9 -5.12 -13.48 22.93
N GLN A 10 -6.21 -13.78 22.23
CA GLN A 10 -6.29 -14.92 21.33
C GLN A 10 -5.27 -14.82 20.18
N ALA A 11 -5.12 -13.64 19.58
CA ALA A 11 -4.14 -13.39 18.52
C ALA A 11 -2.69 -13.59 19.01
N LYS A 12 -2.35 -13.12 20.23
CA LYS A 12 -1.03 -13.37 20.83
C LYS A 12 -0.72 -14.85 21.06
N VAL A 13 -1.72 -15.61 21.50
CA VAL A 13 -1.57 -17.07 21.66
C VAL A 13 -1.37 -17.73 20.30
N ALA A 14 -2.20 -17.36 19.31
CA ALA A 14 -2.11 -17.86 17.94
C ALA A 14 -0.75 -17.53 17.31
N GLY A 15 -0.26 -16.28 17.44
CA GLY A 15 1.03 -15.85 16.93
C GLY A 15 2.20 -16.73 17.43
N ARG A 16 2.17 -17.14 18.71
CA ARG A 16 3.19 -18.07 19.26
C ARG A 16 3.09 -19.48 18.66
N GLN A 17 1.92 -19.91 18.25
CA GLN A 17 1.72 -21.24 17.61
C GLN A 17 2.22 -21.20 16.16
N ILE A 18 1.78 -20.21 15.38
CA ILE A 18 2.16 -20.08 13.97
C ILE A 18 3.64 -19.72 13.79
N ALA A 19 4.26 -19.06 14.76
CA ALA A 19 5.72 -18.77 14.75
C ALA A 19 6.60 -20.02 14.63
N LYS A 20 6.05 -21.19 14.91
CA LYS A 20 6.74 -22.49 14.84
C LYS A 20 6.55 -23.22 13.52
N LEU A 21 5.69 -22.71 12.62
CA LEU A 21 5.41 -23.32 11.33
C LEU A 21 6.60 -23.19 10.40
N SER A 22 6.92 -24.29 9.71
CA SER A 22 7.88 -24.30 8.63
C SER A 22 7.34 -23.59 7.39
N THR A 23 8.23 -23.16 6.49
CA THR A 23 7.86 -22.59 5.20
C THR A 23 6.93 -23.50 4.42
N ALA A 24 7.22 -24.81 4.37
CA ALA A 24 6.38 -25.80 3.68
C ALA A 24 4.97 -25.84 4.26
N ALA A 25 4.84 -25.90 5.61
CA ALA A 25 3.54 -25.93 6.27
C ALA A 25 2.72 -24.65 5.99
N LYS A 26 3.37 -23.48 5.96
CA LYS A 26 2.69 -22.22 5.61
C LYS A 26 2.22 -22.20 4.16
N ASN A 27 3.06 -22.66 3.23
CA ASN A 27 2.72 -22.73 1.82
C ASN A 27 1.55 -23.67 1.56
N ASP A 28 1.55 -24.86 2.18
CA ASP A 28 0.45 -25.81 2.07
C ASP A 28 -0.86 -25.25 2.60
N LEU A 29 -0.81 -24.56 3.75
CA LEU A 29 -1.98 -23.92 4.35
C LEU A 29 -2.54 -22.79 3.49
N LEU A 30 -1.70 -21.90 2.97
CA LEU A 30 -2.13 -20.85 2.06
C LEU A 30 -2.78 -21.44 0.80
N ASN A 31 -2.22 -22.51 0.24
CA ASN A 31 -2.80 -23.21 -0.90
C ASN A 31 -4.16 -23.87 -0.56
N GLN A 32 -4.34 -24.36 0.66
CA GLN A 32 -5.62 -24.87 1.13
C GLN A 32 -6.65 -23.75 1.28
N VAL A 33 -6.26 -22.59 1.81
CA VAL A 33 -7.12 -21.39 1.89
C VAL A 33 -7.53 -20.95 0.47
N ALA A 34 -6.59 -20.87 -0.47
CA ALA A 34 -6.89 -20.53 -1.86
C ALA A 34 -7.92 -21.49 -2.51
N LYS A 35 -7.78 -22.80 -2.26
CA LYS A 35 -8.76 -23.80 -2.73
C LYS A 35 -10.12 -23.61 -2.06
N ALA A 36 -10.15 -23.36 -0.75
CA ALA A 36 -11.38 -23.15 0.00
C ALA A 36 -12.15 -21.90 -0.47
N LEU A 37 -11.45 -20.80 -0.77
CA LEU A 37 -12.06 -19.57 -1.31
C LEU A 37 -12.81 -19.83 -2.62
N VAL A 38 -12.20 -20.59 -3.54
CA VAL A 38 -12.85 -20.95 -4.81
C VAL A 38 -14.02 -21.92 -4.57
N ALA A 39 -13.86 -22.91 -3.69
CA ALA A 39 -14.91 -23.88 -3.40
C ALA A 39 -16.15 -23.25 -2.73
N GLU A 40 -15.95 -22.23 -1.91
CA GLU A 40 -17.01 -21.52 -1.18
C GLU A 40 -17.44 -20.22 -1.89
N SER A 41 -17.12 -20.03 -3.18
CA SER A 41 -17.42 -18.81 -3.93
C SER A 41 -18.90 -18.44 -3.91
N ALA A 42 -19.80 -19.41 -4.03
CA ALA A 42 -21.25 -19.19 -3.98
C ALA A 42 -21.71 -18.62 -2.62
N TYR A 43 -21.14 -19.11 -1.51
CA TYR A 43 -21.40 -18.57 -0.16
C TYR A 43 -20.88 -17.12 -0.05
N ILE A 44 -19.66 -16.88 -0.49
CA ILE A 44 -19.04 -15.54 -0.43
C ILE A 44 -19.85 -14.54 -1.25
N ILE A 45 -20.29 -14.91 -2.47
CA ILE A 45 -21.11 -14.05 -3.34
C ILE A 45 -22.48 -13.77 -2.70
N THR A 46 -23.08 -14.76 -2.06
CA THR A 46 -24.37 -14.58 -1.35
C THR A 46 -24.25 -13.57 -0.21
N GLU A 47 -23.17 -13.60 0.55
CA GLU A 47 -22.91 -12.64 1.62
C GLU A 47 -22.54 -11.25 1.05
N ASN A 48 -21.75 -11.21 -0.05
CA ASN A 48 -21.43 -9.95 -0.75
C ASN A 48 -22.69 -9.27 -1.31
N ALA A 49 -23.67 -10.02 -1.78
CA ALA A 49 -24.92 -9.45 -2.29
C ALA A 49 -25.66 -8.62 -1.23
N LYS A 50 -25.51 -8.93 0.06
CA LYS A 50 -26.06 -8.12 1.16
C LYS A 50 -25.38 -6.76 1.27
N ASP A 51 -24.04 -6.73 1.14
CA ASP A 51 -23.27 -5.48 1.15
C ASP A 51 -23.60 -4.64 -0.09
N MET A 52 -23.76 -5.27 -1.25
CA MET A 52 -24.13 -4.58 -2.50
C MET A 52 -25.54 -3.98 -2.42
N ALA A 53 -26.50 -4.68 -1.81
CA ALA A 53 -27.84 -4.15 -1.59
C ALA A 53 -27.81 -2.93 -0.65
N ASN A 54 -27.10 -3.03 0.47
CA ASN A 54 -26.92 -1.94 1.43
C ASN A 54 -26.21 -0.73 0.78
N ALA A 55 -25.17 -0.96 -0.03
CA ALA A 55 -24.45 0.10 -0.73
C ALA A 55 -25.36 0.88 -1.69
N LYS A 56 -26.19 0.16 -2.43
CA LYS A 56 -27.18 0.75 -3.35
C LYS A 56 -28.24 1.56 -2.61
N GLU A 57 -28.76 1.01 -1.51
CA GLU A 57 -29.80 1.67 -0.68
C GLU A 57 -29.25 2.95 -0.02
N ASN A 58 -27.97 2.93 0.39
CA ASN A 58 -27.30 4.09 1.00
C ASN A 58 -26.75 5.10 -0.05
N GLY A 59 -27.00 4.91 -1.34
CA GLY A 59 -26.57 5.84 -2.39
C GLY A 59 -25.06 5.91 -2.60
N ILE A 60 -24.33 4.83 -2.31
CA ILE A 60 -22.88 4.76 -2.56
C ILE A 60 -22.63 4.82 -4.07
N SER A 61 -21.64 5.59 -4.52
CA SER A 61 -21.34 5.77 -5.94
C SER A 61 -21.02 4.45 -6.65
N GLU A 62 -21.31 4.37 -7.95
CA GLU A 62 -21.06 3.17 -8.77
C GLU A 62 -19.60 2.72 -8.72
N ILE A 63 -18.66 3.67 -8.71
CA ILE A 63 -17.21 3.38 -8.57
C ILE A 63 -16.91 2.67 -7.26
N MET A 64 -17.55 3.11 -6.17
CA MET A 64 -17.36 2.48 -4.85
C MET A 64 -18.10 1.14 -4.76
N GLN A 65 -19.26 1.00 -5.40
CA GLN A 65 -19.95 -0.28 -5.53
C GLN A 65 -19.12 -1.29 -6.31
N ASP A 66 -18.45 -0.88 -7.40
CA ASP A 66 -17.55 -1.77 -8.14
C ASP A 66 -16.38 -2.27 -7.25
N ARG A 67 -15.88 -1.44 -6.35
CA ARG A 67 -14.83 -1.86 -5.39
C ARG A 67 -15.31 -2.90 -4.37
N LEU A 68 -16.60 -2.87 -4.03
CA LEU A 68 -17.21 -3.83 -3.08
C LEU A 68 -17.57 -5.15 -3.73
N LEU A 69 -17.88 -5.14 -5.02
CA LEU A 69 -18.40 -6.30 -5.75
C LEU A 69 -17.41 -7.46 -5.77
N LEU A 70 -17.90 -8.65 -5.38
CA LEU A 70 -17.20 -9.92 -5.54
C LEU A 70 -17.94 -10.79 -6.57
N THR A 71 -17.23 -11.22 -7.59
CA THR A 71 -17.67 -12.20 -8.59
C THR A 71 -16.83 -13.45 -8.49
N GLU A 72 -17.23 -14.54 -9.17
CA GLU A 72 -16.41 -15.76 -9.24
C GLU A 72 -14.98 -15.46 -9.73
N ASP A 73 -14.84 -14.63 -10.77
CA ASP A 73 -13.53 -14.23 -11.32
C ASP A 73 -12.71 -13.43 -10.31
N ARG A 74 -13.34 -12.51 -9.56
CA ARG A 74 -12.65 -11.73 -8.52
C ARG A 74 -12.22 -12.61 -7.36
N ILE A 75 -13.04 -13.57 -6.95
CA ILE A 75 -12.67 -14.54 -5.91
C ILE A 75 -11.56 -15.46 -6.39
N ALA A 76 -11.60 -15.92 -7.65
CA ALA A 76 -10.51 -16.68 -8.26
C ALA A 76 -9.21 -15.87 -8.29
N GLY A 77 -9.29 -14.57 -8.59
CA GLY A 77 -8.16 -13.63 -8.52
C GLY A 77 -7.58 -13.48 -7.12
N ILE A 78 -8.43 -13.38 -6.09
CA ILE A 78 -8.00 -13.37 -4.67
C ILE A 78 -7.28 -14.68 -4.34
N ALA A 79 -7.85 -15.82 -4.71
CA ALA A 79 -7.24 -17.13 -4.48
C ALA A 79 -5.89 -17.28 -5.18
N GLU A 80 -5.76 -16.72 -6.39
CA GLU A 80 -4.48 -16.71 -7.11
C GLU A 80 -3.44 -15.83 -6.40
N GLY A 81 -3.84 -14.66 -5.89
CA GLY A 81 -2.98 -13.82 -5.05
C GLY A 81 -2.45 -14.57 -3.82
N VAL A 82 -3.29 -15.38 -3.15
CA VAL A 82 -2.86 -16.22 -2.02
C VAL A 82 -1.82 -17.27 -2.46
N ARG A 83 -1.97 -17.90 -3.64
CA ARG A 83 -0.98 -18.86 -4.18
C ARG A 83 0.34 -18.16 -4.48
N GLN A 84 0.29 -16.98 -5.10
CA GLN A 84 1.49 -16.20 -5.37
C GLN A 84 2.24 -15.87 -4.07
N VAL A 85 1.53 -15.47 -3.00
CA VAL A 85 2.15 -15.25 -1.69
C VAL A 85 2.74 -16.56 -1.13
N ALA A 86 2.09 -17.71 -1.31
CA ALA A 86 2.64 -19.00 -0.90
C ALA A 86 3.96 -19.32 -1.60
N ASP A 87 4.12 -18.94 -2.86
CA ASP A 87 5.33 -19.21 -3.66
C ASP A 87 6.48 -18.23 -3.37
N LEU A 88 6.21 -17.09 -2.71
CA LEU A 88 7.26 -16.14 -2.35
C LEU A 88 8.28 -16.74 -1.39
N GLN A 89 9.51 -16.26 -1.50
CA GLN A 89 10.57 -16.62 -0.57
C GLN A 89 10.22 -16.18 0.85
N ASP A 90 10.29 -17.11 1.79
CA ASP A 90 10.01 -16.84 3.20
C ASP A 90 11.15 -16.02 3.83
N PRO A 91 10.87 -14.82 4.36
CA PRO A 91 11.90 -14.02 5.00
C PRO A 91 12.25 -14.49 6.42
N ILE A 92 11.40 -15.29 7.07
CA ILE A 92 11.59 -15.69 8.47
C ILE A 92 12.79 -16.61 8.60
N GLY A 93 13.70 -16.25 9.52
CA GLY A 93 14.95 -16.96 9.77
C GLY A 93 16.10 -16.55 8.85
N GLN A 94 15.88 -15.71 7.84
CA GLN A 94 16.96 -15.17 7.02
C GLN A 94 17.99 -14.43 7.88
N VAL A 95 19.27 -14.69 7.63
CA VAL A 95 20.38 -14.00 8.28
C VAL A 95 20.60 -12.65 7.60
N VAL A 96 20.39 -11.57 8.36
CA VAL A 96 20.65 -10.20 7.87
C VAL A 96 22.15 -9.91 7.96
N ARG A 97 22.80 -10.32 9.06
CA ARG A 97 24.24 -10.23 9.26
C ARG A 97 24.71 -11.19 10.36
N GLY A 98 25.99 -11.56 10.31
CA GLY A 98 26.64 -12.33 11.37
C GLY A 98 28.11 -11.98 11.49
N TYR A 99 28.61 -11.97 12.72
CA TYR A 99 30.01 -11.66 13.02
C TYR A 99 30.39 -12.22 14.39
N THR A 100 31.71 -12.27 14.68
CA THR A 100 32.26 -12.55 16.01
C THR A 100 32.82 -11.24 16.55
N ASN A 101 32.42 -10.85 17.77
CA ASN A 101 32.97 -9.65 18.42
C ASN A 101 34.36 -9.90 19.03
N LEU A 102 34.93 -8.85 19.60
CA LEU A 102 36.30 -8.94 20.22
C LEU A 102 36.35 -9.92 21.37
N ASP A 103 35.26 -10.14 22.10
CA ASP A 103 35.17 -11.09 23.22
C ASP A 103 34.90 -12.52 22.76
N GLY A 104 34.84 -12.78 21.47
CA GLY A 104 34.60 -14.10 20.90
C GLY A 104 33.13 -14.54 20.89
N LEU A 105 32.17 -13.64 21.14
CA LEU A 105 30.73 -13.91 21.00
C LEU A 105 30.37 -14.01 19.54
N LYS A 106 29.72 -15.12 19.14
CA LYS A 106 29.13 -15.26 17.80
C LYS A 106 27.75 -14.61 17.79
N ILE A 107 27.62 -13.53 17.06
CA ILE A 107 26.41 -12.72 16.96
C ILE A 107 25.81 -12.91 15.57
N VAL A 108 24.56 -13.34 15.51
CA VAL A 108 23.79 -13.49 14.26
C VAL A 108 22.48 -12.73 14.39
N GLN A 109 22.20 -11.84 13.46
CA GLN A 109 20.93 -11.12 13.37
C GLN A 109 20.05 -11.81 12.33
N LYS A 110 18.85 -12.24 12.72
CA LYS A 110 17.90 -12.94 11.86
C LYS A 110 16.56 -12.21 11.81
N ARG A 111 15.84 -12.36 10.69
CA ARG A 111 14.46 -11.91 10.58
C ARG A 111 13.51 -12.77 11.42
N VAL A 112 12.62 -12.13 12.11
CA VAL A 112 11.55 -12.72 12.94
C VAL A 112 10.23 -12.04 12.67
N PRO A 113 9.06 -12.67 12.97
CA PRO A 113 7.77 -11.98 12.85
C PRO A 113 7.70 -10.74 13.73
N MET A 114 6.87 -9.77 13.35
CA MET A 114 6.45 -8.65 14.21
C MET A 114 5.70 -9.15 15.43
N GLY A 115 4.76 -10.08 15.23
CA GLY A 115 3.91 -10.64 16.27
C GLY A 115 2.43 -10.61 15.91
N VAL A 116 1.69 -9.66 16.43
CA VAL A 116 0.27 -9.42 16.09
C VAL A 116 0.17 -8.14 15.28
N ILE A 117 -0.32 -8.24 14.07
CA ILE A 117 -0.59 -7.11 13.19
C ILE A 117 -2.10 -6.79 13.26
N ALA A 118 -2.45 -5.52 13.45
CA ALA A 118 -3.80 -5.04 13.22
C ALA A 118 -3.87 -4.31 11.88
N MET A 119 -4.97 -4.49 11.15
CA MET A 119 -5.22 -3.74 9.93
C MET A 119 -6.60 -3.11 9.94
N ILE A 120 -6.66 -1.78 9.79
CA ILE A 120 -7.91 -1.03 9.63
C ILE A 120 -8.03 -0.61 8.17
N PHE A 121 -9.11 -1.06 7.49
CA PHE A 121 -9.26 -0.83 6.05
C PHE A 121 -10.70 -0.50 5.64
N GLU A 122 -10.85 0.14 4.49
CA GLU A 122 -12.11 0.61 3.93
C GLU A 122 -12.47 -0.17 2.66
N SER A 123 -13.78 -0.35 2.44
CA SER A 123 -14.47 -0.66 1.16
C SER A 123 -13.80 -1.60 0.14
N ARG A 124 -12.95 -2.52 0.57
CA ARG A 124 -12.27 -3.50 -0.31
C ARG A 124 -12.23 -4.87 0.35
N PRO A 125 -13.20 -5.76 0.10
CA PRO A 125 -13.26 -7.06 0.77
C PRO A 125 -12.00 -7.93 0.58
N ASN A 126 -11.39 -7.88 -0.61
CA ASN A 126 -10.16 -8.64 -0.92
C ASN A 126 -9.01 -8.35 0.06
N VAL A 127 -8.95 -7.14 0.61
CA VAL A 127 -7.88 -6.73 1.55
C VAL A 127 -7.82 -7.65 2.78
N SER A 128 -8.96 -8.21 3.21
CA SER A 128 -9.00 -9.14 4.33
C SER A 128 -8.16 -10.41 4.09
N ILE A 129 -8.18 -10.94 2.87
CA ILE A 129 -7.42 -12.13 2.50
C ILE A 129 -5.99 -11.78 2.08
N ASP A 130 -5.78 -10.67 1.36
CA ASP A 130 -4.46 -10.21 0.98
C ASP A 130 -3.60 -9.95 2.23
N ALA A 131 -4.15 -9.22 3.20
CA ALA A 131 -3.48 -8.93 4.46
C ALA A 131 -3.24 -10.20 5.32
N PHE A 132 -4.23 -11.11 5.37
CA PHE A 132 -4.07 -12.39 6.05
C PHE A 132 -2.94 -13.21 5.43
N SER A 133 -2.91 -13.37 4.11
CA SER A 133 -1.91 -14.21 3.44
C SER A 133 -0.48 -13.70 3.67
N LEU A 134 -0.27 -12.38 3.59
CA LEU A 134 1.03 -11.75 3.84
C LEU A 134 1.46 -11.87 5.31
N ALA A 135 0.54 -11.60 6.25
CA ALA A 135 0.81 -11.73 7.68
C ALA A 135 1.10 -13.19 8.05
N PHE A 136 0.31 -14.14 7.57
CA PHE A 136 0.48 -15.56 7.85
C PHE A 136 1.79 -16.12 7.26
N LYS A 137 2.13 -15.74 6.03
CA LYS A 137 3.41 -16.13 5.39
C LYS A 137 4.63 -15.69 6.21
N THR A 138 4.50 -14.56 6.91
CA THR A 138 5.55 -14.00 7.79
C THR A 138 5.38 -14.37 9.26
N ASN A 139 4.60 -15.42 9.55
CA ASN A 139 4.34 -15.94 10.91
C ASN A 139 3.68 -14.92 11.87
N ASN A 140 2.97 -13.92 11.36
CA ASN A 140 2.20 -12.97 12.15
C ASN A 140 0.75 -13.40 12.29
N ALA A 141 0.16 -13.28 13.47
CA ALA A 141 -1.29 -13.26 13.62
C ALA A 141 -1.83 -11.90 13.18
N ILE A 142 -3.06 -11.87 12.65
CA ILE A 142 -3.66 -10.62 12.19
C ILE A 142 -5.06 -10.40 12.77
N ILE A 143 -5.34 -9.16 13.15
CA ILE A 143 -6.67 -8.66 13.55
C ILE A 143 -7.12 -7.66 12.49
N LEU A 144 -8.20 -7.97 11.81
CA LEU A 144 -8.75 -7.21 10.70
C LEU A 144 -9.93 -6.38 11.18
N ARG A 145 -9.97 -5.10 10.85
CA ARG A 145 -11.12 -4.22 11.04
C ARG A 145 -11.48 -3.57 9.71
N GLY A 146 -12.44 -4.14 9.00
CA GLY A 146 -12.98 -3.60 7.75
C GLY A 146 -14.03 -2.53 7.96
N GLY A 147 -14.32 -1.76 6.92
CA GLY A 147 -15.43 -0.82 6.89
C GLY A 147 -16.80 -1.50 7.00
N ARG A 148 -17.81 -0.77 7.49
CA ARG A 148 -19.20 -1.26 7.63
C ARG A 148 -19.78 -1.71 6.29
N ASP A 149 -19.41 -1.04 5.20
CA ASP A 149 -19.98 -1.29 3.87
C ASP A 149 -19.61 -2.66 3.29
N ALA A 150 -18.56 -3.32 3.81
CA ALA A 150 -18.09 -4.62 3.35
C ALA A 150 -18.14 -5.70 4.45
N ILE A 151 -18.89 -5.48 5.52
CA ILE A 151 -18.80 -6.35 6.72
C ILE A 151 -19.24 -7.80 6.45
N ASN A 152 -20.29 -8.02 5.65
CA ASN A 152 -20.76 -9.38 5.35
C ASN A 152 -19.74 -10.12 4.45
N SER A 153 -19.18 -9.44 3.47
CA SER A 153 -18.13 -9.97 2.61
C SER A 153 -16.87 -10.33 3.40
N ASN A 154 -16.43 -9.44 4.28
CA ASN A 154 -15.27 -9.66 5.15
C ASN A 154 -15.51 -10.86 6.09
N LYS A 155 -16.70 -10.97 6.68
CA LYS A 155 -17.10 -12.12 7.51
C LYS A 155 -17.04 -13.42 6.73
N ALA A 156 -17.58 -13.45 5.51
CA ALA A 156 -17.57 -14.64 4.67
C ALA A 156 -16.15 -15.10 4.33
N LEU A 157 -15.31 -14.16 3.82
CA LEU A 157 -13.93 -14.45 3.44
C LEU A 157 -13.10 -14.93 4.63
N VAL A 158 -13.16 -14.23 5.76
CA VAL A 158 -12.43 -14.62 6.98
C VAL A 158 -12.94 -15.95 7.56
N THR A 159 -14.25 -16.23 7.49
CA THR A 159 -14.82 -17.51 7.92
C THR A 159 -14.26 -18.66 7.10
N VAL A 160 -14.17 -18.51 5.77
CA VAL A 160 -13.59 -19.53 4.89
C VAL A 160 -12.11 -19.76 5.22
N ALA A 161 -11.32 -18.69 5.41
CA ALA A 161 -9.92 -18.82 5.80
C ALA A 161 -9.75 -19.51 7.17
N ARG A 162 -10.56 -19.14 8.18
CA ARG A 162 -10.55 -19.75 9.51
C ARG A 162 -10.86 -21.24 9.47
N LYS A 163 -11.90 -21.65 8.71
CA LYS A 163 -12.25 -23.07 8.52
C LYS A 163 -11.12 -23.86 7.86
N ALA A 164 -10.45 -23.27 6.86
CA ALA A 164 -9.31 -23.93 6.22
C ALA A 164 -8.15 -24.16 7.20
N LEU A 165 -7.86 -23.19 8.08
CA LEU A 165 -6.86 -23.33 9.14
C LEU A 165 -7.24 -24.43 10.13
N GLU A 166 -8.50 -24.45 10.62
CA GLU A 166 -9.00 -25.48 11.55
C GLU A 166 -8.92 -26.88 10.95
N ASN A 167 -9.31 -27.05 9.69
CA ASN A 167 -9.24 -28.34 8.99
C ASN A 167 -7.81 -28.87 8.88
N ALA A 168 -6.83 -27.98 8.87
CA ALA A 168 -5.40 -28.32 8.88
C ALA A 168 -4.80 -28.43 10.29
N GLY A 169 -5.61 -28.35 11.34
CA GLY A 169 -5.18 -28.45 12.73
C GLY A 169 -4.46 -27.19 13.26
N ILE A 170 -4.61 -26.06 12.58
CA ILE A 170 -4.03 -24.78 12.98
C ILE A 170 -5.10 -23.89 13.61
N THR A 171 -4.69 -23.10 14.60
CA THR A 171 -5.61 -22.18 15.27
C THR A 171 -6.26 -21.19 14.31
N ALA A 172 -7.59 -21.12 14.30
CA ALA A 172 -8.33 -20.11 13.55
C ALA A 172 -8.05 -18.69 14.03
N ASN A 173 -7.54 -18.52 15.26
CA ASN A 173 -7.23 -17.21 15.82
C ASN A 173 -5.96 -16.57 15.22
N ALA A 174 -5.31 -17.23 14.26
CA ALA A 174 -4.26 -16.62 13.42
C ALA A 174 -4.82 -15.49 12.54
N VAL A 175 -6.11 -15.55 12.20
CA VAL A 175 -6.84 -14.45 11.54
C VAL A 175 -8.13 -14.18 12.30
N GLN A 176 -8.34 -12.92 12.67
CA GLN A 176 -9.52 -12.47 13.38
C GLN A 176 -10.12 -11.23 12.71
N LEU A 177 -11.45 -11.13 12.78
CA LEU A 177 -12.19 -9.98 12.27
C LEU A 177 -12.90 -9.29 13.46
N VAL A 178 -12.71 -7.99 13.56
CA VAL A 178 -13.52 -7.13 14.41
C VAL A 178 -14.88 -6.95 13.75
N GLU A 179 -15.91 -7.57 14.29
CA GLU A 179 -17.25 -7.55 13.71
C GLU A 179 -18.04 -6.30 14.06
N ASP A 180 -17.71 -5.68 15.18
CA ASP A 180 -18.25 -4.38 15.57
C ASP A 180 -17.56 -3.27 14.77
N THR A 181 -18.34 -2.62 13.91
CA THR A 181 -17.83 -1.57 13.00
C THR A 181 -17.93 -0.16 13.60
N SER A 182 -18.22 -0.01 14.89
CA SER A 182 -18.25 1.27 15.57
C SER A 182 -16.88 1.97 15.59
N HIS A 183 -16.89 3.29 15.75
CA HIS A 183 -15.65 4.06 15.87
C HIS A 183 -14.96 3.81 17.20
N GLU A 184 -15.73 3.58 18.26
CA GLU A 184 -15.25 3.32 19.62
C GLU A 184 -14.39 2.06 19.65
N VAL A 185 -14.83 0.97 19.01
CA VAL A 185 -14.06 -0.28 18.92
C VAL A 185 -12.82 -0.13 18.03
N ALA A 186 -12.88 0.70 16.98
CA ALA A 186 -11.69 1.02 16.20
C ALA A 186 -10.65 1.80 17.02
N GLU A 187 -11.07 2.76 17.84
CA GLU A 187 -10.17 3.49 18.74
C GLU A 187 -9.59 2.58 19.84
N GLU A 188 -10.39 1.65 20.36
CA GLU A 188 -9.90 0.64 21.30
C GLU A 188 -8.80 -0.23 20.65
N LEU A 189 -8.99 -0.65 19.39
CA LEU A 189 -7.96 -1.39 18.65
C LEU A 189 -6.69 -0.57 18.43
N MET A 190 -6.82 0.73 18.09
CA MET A 190 -5.69 1.65 17.93
C MET A 190 -4.91 1.85 19.25
N ALA A 191 -5.54 1.65 20.39
CA ALA A 191 -4.93 1.79 21.72
C ALA A 191 -4.42 0.46 22.30
N ALA A 192 -4.60 -0.68 21.62
CA ALA A 192 -4.38 -2.03 22.14
C ALA A 192 -2.88 -2.44 22.21
N THR A 193 -2.02 -1.58 22.75
CA THR A 193 -0.55 -1.77 22.83
C THR A 193 -0.12 -3.02 23.58
N LYS A 194 -0.95 -3.56 24.46
CA LYS A 194 -0.71 -4.82 25.17
C LYS A 194 -0.70 -6.03 24.25
N TYR A 195 -1.42 -5.96 23.14
CA TYR A 195 -1.70 -7.12 22.29
C TYR A 195 -1.20 -6.96 20.86
N VAL A 196 -1.28 -5.75 20.33
CA VAL A 196 -0.95 -5.42 18.93
C VAL A 196 0.43 -4.82 18.87
N ASP A 197 1.28 -5.39 18.00
CA ASP A 197 2.67 -4.98 17.84
C ASP A 197 2.83 -3.97 16.67
N LEU A 198 1.91 -4.01 15.70
CA LEU A 198 1.91 -3.14 14.53
C LEU A 198 0.48 -2.88 14.05
N LEU A 199 0.16 -1.64 13.70
CA LEU A 199 -1.09 -1.24 13.06
C LEU A 199 -0.83 -0.70 11.65
N ILE A 200 -1.61 -1.15 10.67
CA ILE A 200 -1.53 -0.71 9.27
C ILE A 200 -2.90 -0.16 8.86
N PRO A 201 -3.05 1.15 8.65
CA PRO A 201 -4.26 1.72 8.05
C PRO A 201 -4.23 1.55 6.52
N ARG A 202 -5.37 1.23 5.90
CA ARG A 202 -5.54 1.09 4.45
C ARG A 202 -6.84 1.75 3.99
N GLY A 203 -6.79 2.99 3.57
CA GLY A 203 -7.99 3.75 3.17
C GLY A 203 -7.66 5.16 2.72
N GLY A 204 -8.67 6.02 2.69
CA GLY A 204 -8.51 7.42 2.32
C GLY A 204 -7.75 8.25 3.36
N ALA A 205 -7.36 9.45 2.97
CA ALA A 205 -6.56 10.39 3.79
C ALA A 205 -7.14 10.59 5.19
N ARG A 206 -8.47 10.66 5.32
CA ARG A 206 -9.15 10.84 6.61
C ARG A 206 -8.89 9.68 7.58
N LEU A 207 -8.96 8.43 7.11
CA LEU A 207 -8.65 7.26 7.95
C LEU A 207 -7.20 7.29 8.39
N ILE A 208 -6.28 7.51 7.45
CA ILE A 208 -4.84 7.56 7.72
C ILE A 208 -4.53 8.63 8.76
N GLN A 209 -5.05 9.84 8.59
CA GLN A 209 -4.86 10.94 9.54
C GLN A 209 -5.44 10.62 10.93
N THR A 210 -6.64 10.02 10.98
CA THR A 210 -7.26 9.61 12.26
C THR A 210 -6.38 8.59 13.00
N VAL A 211 -5.82 7.62 12.26
CA VAL A 211 -4.93 6.61 12.86
C VAL A 211 -3.63 7.26 13.35
N LYS A 212 -3.03 8.16 12.58
CA LYS A 212 -1.83 8.93 13.00
C LYS A 212 -2.02 9.69 14.30
N GLU A 213 -3.18 10.31 14.47
CA GLU A 213 -3.49 11.14 15.64
C GLU A 213 -3.86 10.33 16.88
N LYS A 214 -4.56 9.19 16.69
CA LYS A 214 -5.19 8.44 17.79
C LYS A 214 -4.46 7.17 18.18
N ALA A 215 -3.67 6.57 17.28
CA ALA A 215 -3.03 5.30 17.57
C ALA A 215 -1.94 5.43 18.63
N LYS A 216 -1.97 4.50 19.60
CA LYS A 216 -0.90 4.28 20.58
C LYS A 216 -0.03 3.09 20.20
N VAL A 217 -0.56 2.20 19.37
CA VAL A 217 0.18 1.10 18.73
C VAL A 217 1.10 1.69 17.67
N PRO A 218 2.33 1.19 17.47
CA PRO A 218 3.18 1.59 16.35
C PRO A 218 2.47 1.43 15.01
N VAL A 219 2.55 2.46 14.15
CA VAL A 219 1.85 2.51 12.86
C VAL A 219 2.85 2.48 11.72
N ILE A 220 2.55 1.70 10.67
CA ILE A 220 3.12 1.92 9.35
C ILE A 220 2.03 2.51 8.46
N GLU A 221 2.23 3.75 8.05
CA GLU A 221 1.29 4.48 7.21
C GLU A 221 1.34 3.97 5.78
N THR A 222 0.18 3.78 5.15
CA THR A 222 0.10 3.69 3.70
C THR A 222 -0.22 5.08 3.16
N GLY A 223 0.61 5.56 2.21
CA GLY A 223 0.56 6.94 1.76
C GLY A 223 -0.64 7.25 0.85
N VAL A 224 -1.09 8.50 0.91
CA VAL A 224 -1.84 9.18 -0.15
C VAL A 224 -0.83 9.56 -1.25
N GLY A 225 -1.20 9.47 -2.51
CA GLY A 225 -0.26 9.66 -3.62
C GLY A 225 -0.48 10.93 -4.41
N ASN A 226 -0.01 12.09 -3.94
CA ASN A 226 0.13 13.27 -4.81
C ASN A 226 1.45 13.18 -5.59
N CYS A 227 1.44 12.36 -6.66
CA CYS A 227 2.64 12.07 -7.45
C CYS A 227 2.85 13.12 -8.54
N HIS A 228 4.10 13.58 -8.70
CA HIS A 228 4.48 14.57 -9.71
C HIS A 228 5.29 13.95 -10.84
N ILE A 229 5.15 14.52 -12.03
CA ILE A 229 6.07 14.30 -13.15
C ILE A 229 6.66 15.64 -13.53
N TYR A 230 7.98 15.77 -13.44
CA TYR A 230 8.72 16.93 -13.95
C TYR A 230 9.26 16.63 -15.34
N VAL A 231 8.90 17.47 -16.31
CA VAL A 231 9.45 17.43 -17.67
C VAL A 231 10.50 18.54 -17.79
N ASP A 232 11.74 18.11 -17.80
CA ASP A 232 12.91 18.99 -17.84
C ASP A 232 13.19 19.53 -19.25
N LYS A 233 13.90 20.64 -19.33
CA LYS A 233 14.26 21.27 -20.63
C LYS A 233 15.04 20.37 -21.58
N TYR A 234 15.74 19.37 -21.07
CA TYR A 234 16.46 18.37 -21.87
C TYR A 234 15.66 17.09 -22.07
N ALA A 235 14.35 17.12 -21.87
CA ALA A 235 13.50 15.96 -22.06
C ALA A 235 13.35 15.60 -23.55
N ASN A 236 13.22 14.30 -23.83
CA ASN A 236 12.61 13.86 -25.06
C ASN A 236 11.09 14.02 -24.92
N LEU A 237 10.49 14.95 -25.68
CA LEU A 237 9.09 15.36 -25.53
C LEU A 237 8.10 14.25 -25.91
N ASP A 238 8.44 13.37 -26.85
CA ASP A 238 7.60 12.23 -27.21
C ASP A 238 7.55 11.22 -26.06
N MET A 239 8.70 10.91 -25.46
CA MET A 239 8.80 10.05 -24.28
C MET A 239 8.05 10.66 -23.10
N ALA A 240 8.22 11.95 -22.84
CA ALA A 240 7.53 12.68 -21.78
C ALA A 240 6.00 12.59 -21.95
N THR A 241 5.52 12.82 -23.18
CA THR A 241 4.09 12.69 -23.51
C THR A 241 3.55 11.29 -23.20
N GLN A 242 4.26 10.23 -23.59
CA GLN A 242 3.86 8.85 -23.31
C GLN A 242 3.82 8.55 -21.81
N ILE A 243 4.84 9.01 -21.07
CA ILE A 243 4.94 8.81 -19.61
C ILE A 243 3.77 9.52 -18.90
N VAL A 244 3.49 10.79 -19.24
CA VAL A 244 2.40 11.56 -18.61
C VAL A 244 1.03 10.93 -18.92
N ILE A 245 0.79 10.56 -20.19
CA ILE A 245 -0.45 9.88 -20.57
C ILE A 245 -0.62 8.58 -19.78
N ASN A 246 0.39 7.72 -19.76
CA ASN A 246 0.33 6.46 -19.01
C ASN A 246 0.09 6.71 -17.52
N ALA A 247 0.85 7.61 -16.91
CA ALA A 247 0.79 7.88 -15.47
C ALA A 247 -0.58 8.42 -15.03
N LYS A 248 -1.28 9.19 -15.89
CA LYS A 248 -2.60 9.74 -15.56
C LYS A 248 -3.76 8.88 -16.00
N THR A 249 -3.67 8.23 -17.18
CA THR A 249 -4.87 7.66 -17.80
C THR A 249 -5.02 6.16 -17.64
N GLN A 250 -3.96 5.41 -17.33
CA GLN A 250 -4.04 3.95 -17.19
C GLN A 250 -4.99 3.53 -16.04
N ARG A 251 -4.89 4.20 -14.89
CA ARG A 251 -5.75 3.97 -13.73
C ARG A 251 -5.66 5.17 -12.78
N PRO A 252 -6.51 6.18 -12.91
CA PRO A 252 -6.38 7.42 -12.12
C PRO A 252 -6.68 7.22 -10.64
N SER A 253 -7.49 6.22 -10.27
CA SER A 253 -7.98 5.99 -8.90
C SER A 253 -7.01 5.23 -7.98
N VAL A 254 -5.69 5.34 -8.21
CA VAL A 254 -4.66 4.69 -7.40
C VAL A 254 -3.55 5.66 -7.03
N CYS A 255 -2.92 5.43 -5.87
CA CYS A 255 -1.98 6.36 -5.23
C CYS A 255 -0.68 6.62 -6.01
N ASN A 256 -0.31 5.79 -6.98
CA ASN A 256 0.85 5.98 -7.85
C ASN A 256 0.50 6.61 -9.22
N ALA A 257 -0.76 6.99 -9.44
CA ALA A 257 -1.13 7.80 -10.61
C ALA A 257 -0.59 9.23 -10.46
N ALA A 258 -0.22 9.86 -11.58
CA ALA A 258 0.23 11.24 -11.53
C ALA A 258 -0.95 12.19 -11.25
N GLU A 259 -0.78 13.09 -10.30
CA GLU A 259 -1.75 14.10 -9.93
C GLU A 259 -1.28 15.50 -10.31
N SER A 260 0.03 15.69 -10.46
CA SER A 260 0.64 16.97 -10.79
C SER A 260 1.69 16.82 -11.90
N LEU A 261 1.69 17.77 -12.82
CA LEU A 261 2.67 17.93 -13.90
C LEU A 261 3.44 19.22 -13.68
N VAL A 262 4.77 19.12 -13.62
CA VAL A 262 5.68 20.27 -13.56
C VAL A 262 6.45 20.32 -14.88
N VAL A 263 6.50 21.46 -15.55
CA VAL A 263 7.16 21.61 -16.86
C VAL A 263 8.15 22.75 -16.81
N HIS A 264 9.38 22.52 -17.31
CA HIS A 264 10.38 23.58 -17.42
C HIS A 264 9.91 24.68 -18.37
N ALA A 265 10.11 25.95 -17.99
CA ALA A 265 9.65 27.11 -18.75
C ALA A 265 10.15 27.12 -20.20
N ASP A 266 11.41 26.72 -20.46
CA ASP A 266 12.03 26.72 -21.79
C ASP A 266 11.34 25.81 -22.81
N ILE A 267 10.54 24.84 -22.38
CA ILE A 267 9.86 23.88 -23.26
C ILE A 267 8.33 23.94 -23.14
N ALA A 268 7.81 24.73 -22.22
CA ALA A 268 6.39 24.75 -21.89
C ALA A 268 5.52 25.15 -23.10
N GLU A 269 5.95 26.11 -23.90
CA GLU A 269 5.22 26.60 -25.10
C GLU A 269 5.05 25.48 -26.15
N ASP A 270 6.05 24.63 -26.33
CA ASP A 270 5.99 23.52 -27.27
C ASP A 270 5.29 22.29 -26.67
N PHE A 271 5.57 21.98 -25.40
CA PHE A 271 5.13 20.74 -24.78
C PHE A 271 3.67 20.74 -24.37
N LEU A 272 3.19 21.78 -23.66
CA LEU A 272 1.85 21.76 -23.05
C LEU A 272 0.72 21.69 -24.08
N PRO A 273 0.70 22.46 -25.19
CA PRO A 273 -0.36 22.35 -26.20
C PRO A 273 -0.36 21.00 -26.91
N ASN A 274 0.84 20.40 -27.14
CA ASN A 274 0.95 19.11 -27.78
C ASN A 274 0.50 17.97 -26.86
N LEU A 275 0.83 18.03 -25.57
CA LEU A 275 0.35 17.10 -24.56
C LEU A 275 -1.18 17.13 -24.46
N GLU A 276 -1.80 18.32 -24.38
CA GLU A 276 -3.26 18.47 -24.30
C GLU A 276 -3.95 17.81 -25.49
N LYS A 277 -3.42 18.00 -26.72
CA LYS A 277 -3.93 17.34 -27.92
C LYS A 277 -3.70 15.83 -27.91
N ALA A 278 -2.59 15.36 -27.40
CA ALA A 278 -2.24 13.94 -27.38
C ALA A 278 -3.08 13.16 -26.36
N ILE A 279 -3.19 13.66 -25.13
CA ILE A 279 -3.93 13.00 -24.05
C ILE A 279 -5.45 12.98 -24.33
N SER A 280 -6.00 14.02 -24.96
CA SER A 280 -7.42 14.08 -25.32
C SER A 280 -7.85 13.00 -26.33
N LYS A 281 -6.93 12.40 -27.07
CA LYS A 281 -7.19 11.26 -27.95
C LYS A 281 -7.34 9.94 -27.19
N VAL A 282 -6.82 9.87 -25.97
CA VAL A 282 -6.87 8.69 -25.10
C VAL A 282 -7.98 8.83 -24.09
N GLN A 283 -8.01 9.96 -23.38
CA GLN A 283 -8.95 10.26 -22.31
C GLN A 283 -9.09 11.78 -22.13
N THR A 284 -10.30 12.23 -21.82
CA THR A 284 -10.50 13.62 -21.41
C THR A 284 -9.94 13.81 -20.00
N VAL A 285 -8.99 14.72 -19.85
CA VAL A 285 -8.37 15.09 -18.57
C VAL A 285 -8.63 16.58 -18.36
N GLU A 286 -9.13 16.96 -17.18
CA GLU A 286 -9.23 18.34 -16.73
C GLU A 286 -7.88 18.80 -16.22
N PHE A 287 -7.32 19.85 -16.82
CA PHE A 287 -6.08 20.45 -16.36
C PHE A 287 -6.36 21.70 -15.51
N ARG A 288 -5.82 21.72 -14.29
CA ARG A 288 -5.84 22.87 -13.39
C ARG A 288 -4.46 23.51 -13.40
N ALA A 289 -4.37 24.65 -14.08
CA ALA A 289 -3.11 25.23 -14.51
C ALA A 289 -2.74 26.48 -13.69
N ASP A 290 -1.43 26.65 -13.42
CA ASP A 290 -0.91 27.92 -12.90
C ASP A 290 -1.03 29.05 -13.97
N GLU A 291 -0.73 30.28 -13.60
CA GLU A 291 -0.87 31.44 -14.49
C GLU A 291 -0.07 31.34 -15.80
N LYS A 292 1.10 30.64 -15.79
CA LYS A 292 1.95 30.45 -16.96
C LYS A 292 1.37 29.35 -17.86
N ALA A 293 1.03 28.21 -17.32
CA ALA A 293 0.47 27.08 -18.05
C ALA A 293 -0.92 27.40 -18.62
N LEU A 294 -1.75 28.17 -17.89
CA LEU A 294 -3.09 28.59 -18.32
C LEU A 294 -3.10 29.34 -19.66
N LYS A 295 -2.02 30.11 -19.94
CA LYS A 295 -1.88 30.83 -21.20
C LYS A 295 -1.51 29.94 -22.39
N LEU A 296 -1.04 28.73 -22.12
CA LEU A 296 -0.51 27.78 -23.11
C LEU A 296 -1.48 26.63 -23.43
N MET A 297 -2.47 26.40 -22.57
CA MET A 297 -3.43 25.29 -22.67
C MET A 297 -4.85 25.81 -22.90
N GLU A 298 -5.49 25.37 -23.99
CA GLU A 298 -6.80 25.90 -24.40
C GLU A 298 -7.96 25.45 -23.51
N LYS A 299 -7.89 24.23 -22.97
CA LYS A 299 -8.96 23.59 -22.20
C LYS A 299 -8.69 23.49 -20.71
N SER A 300 -7.66 24.21 -20.23
CA SER A 300 -7.33 24.25 -18.82
C SER A 300 -8.19 25.27 -18.06
N VAL A 301 -8.31 25.04 -16.75
CA VAL A 301 -8.94 25.98 -15.81
C VAL A 301 -7.89 26.49 -14.82
N PRO A 302 -8.10 27.68 -14.21
CA PRO A 302 -7.17 28.19 -13.20
C PRO A 302 -7.09 27.24 -12.00
N ALA A 303 -5.86 26.90 -11.57
CA ALA A 303 -5.64 26.13 -10.36
C ALA A 303 -5.80 27.02 -9.10
N SER A 304 -6.40 26.46 -8.07
CA SER A 304 -6.30 26.98 -6.70
C SER A 304 -5.03 26.46 -6.02
N PRO A 305 -4.54 27.08 -4.93
CA PRO A 305 -3.41 26.55 -4.18
C PRO A 305 -3.62 25.12 -3.67
N GLU A 306 -4.86 24.78 -3.32
CA GLU A 306 -5.26 23.45 -2.84
C GLU A 306 -5.14 22.38 -3.92
N ASP A 307 -5.32 22.73 -5.19
CA ASP A 307 -5.21 21.79 -6.31
C ASP A 307 -3.81 21.16 -6.42
N PHE A 308 -2.78 21.90 -6.06
CA PHE A 308 -1.41 21.39 -6.09
C PHE A 308 -1.09 20.41 -4.94
N ALA A 309 -1.90 20.40 -3.88
CA ALA A 309 -1.76 19.48 -2.74
C ALA A 309 -2.78 18.34 -2.77
N THR A 310 -3.60 18.24 -3.83
CA THR A 310 -4.74 17.34 -3.88
C THR A 310 -4.42 16.05 -4.63
N GLU A 311 -4.70 14.91 -4.01
CA GLU A 311 -4.83 13.62 -4.69
C GLU A 311 -6.25 13.54 -5.26
N PHE A 312 -6.41 13.80 -6.56
CA PHE A 312 -7.72 13.86 -7.23
C PHE A 312 -8.38 12.49 -7.38
N LEU A 313 -7.57 11.44 -7.60
CA LEU A 313 -8.05 10.07 -7.88
C LEU A 313 -9.00 9.98 -9.09
N ASP A 314 -8.93 10.96 -9.99
CA ASP A 314 -9.79 11.13 -11.15
C ASP A 314 -8.97 11.64 -12.34
N TYR A 315 -9.60 11.83 -13.48
CA TYR A 315 -9.01 12.42 -14.68
C TYR A 315 -8.84 13.94 -14.54
N ILE A 316 -8.21 14.37 -13.44
CA ILE A 316 -7.87 15.76 -13.13
C ILE A 316 -6.37 15.80 -12.84
N MET A 317 -5.66 16.83 -13.33
CA MET A 317 -4.23 16.99 -13.12
C MET A 317 -3.88 18.48 -12.94
N SER A 318 -3.14 18.81 -11.88
CA SER A 318 -2.58 20.15 -11.72
C SER A 318 -1.36 20.33 -12.62
N VAL A 319 -1.13 21.56 -13.11
CA VAL A 319 -0.02 21.89 -14.02
C VAL A 319 0.71 23.15 -13.54
N LYS A 320 2.00 23.02 -13.35
CA LYS A 320 2.94 24.08 -12.93
C LYS A 320 4.02 24.29 -13.97
N VAL A 321 4.35 25.53 -14.31
CA VAL A 321 5.54 25.87 -15.09
C VAL A 321 6.64 26.35 -14.14
N ALA A 322 7.74 25.62 -14.08
CA ALA A 322 8.92 25.93 -13.26
C ALA A 322 10.01 26.63 -14.05
N ASP A 323 10.68 27.61 -13.46
CA ASP A 323 11.72 28.39 -14.13
C ASP A 323 13.10 27.70 -14.14
N SER A 324 13.31 26.73 -13.28
CA SER A 324 14.54 25.95 -13.18
C SER A 324 14.28 24.55 -12.60
N LEU A 325 15.32 23.70 -12.60
CA LEU A 325 15.28 22.41 -11.90
C LEU A 325 15.09 22.60 -10.39
N ASP A 326 15.81 23.56 -9.80
CA ASP A 326 15.72 23.83 -8.36
C ASP A 326 14.31 24.31 -7.98
N ASP A 327 13.68 25.20 -8.79
CA ASP A 327 12.28 25.62 -8.60
C ASP A 327 11.32 24.43 -8.69
N ALA A 328 11.55 23.49 -9.63
CA ALA A 328 10.74 22.28 -9.75
C ALA A 328 10.91 21.33 -8.54
N ILE A 329 12.14 21.16 -8.05
CA ILE A 329 12.44 20.34 -6.88
C ILE A 329 11.80 20.95 -5.62
N ASP A 330 11.95 22.23 -5.39
CA ASP A 330 11.36 22.95 -4.25
C ASP A 330 9.83 22.87 -4.29
N TRP A 331 9.24 23.03 -5.48
CA TRP A 331 7.81 22.88 -5.69
C TRP A 331 7.33 21.47 -5.35
N ILE A 332 7.99 20.46 -5.91
CA ILE A 332 7.65 19.06 -5.68
C ILE A 332 7.79 18.73 -4.18
N ASN A 333 8.91 19.09 -3.54
CA ASN A 333 9.10 18.84 -2.12
C ASN A 333 8.08 19.56 -1.21
N THR A 334 7.49 20.67 -1.69
CA THR A 334 6.45 21.39 -0.97
C THR A 334 5.10 20.66 -1.01
N TYR A 335 4.75 20.06 -2.16
CA TYR A 335 3.41 19.51 -2.39
C TYR A 335 3.36 17.99 -2.44
N THR A 336 4.51 17.30 -2.51
CA THR A 336 4.56 15.84 -2.50
C THR A 336 4.01 15.24 -1.21
N THR A 337 3.40 14.09 -1.33
CA THR A 337 3.10 13.20 -0.19
C THR A 337 4.22 12.20 0.07
N SER A 338 5.40 12.41 -0.52
CA SER A 338 6.57 11.53 -0.45
C SER A 338 6.33 10.12 -1.01
N HIS A 339 5.42 9.97 -1.98
CA HIS A 339 5.05 8.66 -2.54
C HIS A 339 5.93 8.32 -3.75
N SER A 340 5.70 8.94 -4.90
CA SER A 340 6.40 8.61 -6.16
C SER A 340 6.54 9.85 -7.02
N GLU A 341 7.77 10.18 -7.37
CA GLU A 341 8.08 11.37 -8.17
C GLU A 341 8.91 10.97 -9.38
N ALA A 342 8.77 11.69 -10.50
CA ALA A 342 9.48 11.37 -11.72
C ALA A 342 10.06 12.61 -12.38
N ILE A 343 11.27 12.50 -12.93
CA ILE A 343 11.85 13.44 -13.89
C ILE A 343 11.93 12.78 -15.26
N VAL A 344 11.62 13.54 -16.31
CA VAL A 344 11.92 13.17 -17.69
C VAL A 344 13.02 14.09 -18.21
N THR A 345 14.22 13.56 -18.45
CA THR A 345 15.39 14.30 -18.91
C THR A 345 16.39 13.38 -19.62
N GLN A 346 17.21 13.95 -20.49
CA GLN A 346 18.37 13.27 -21.08
C GLN A 346 19.71 13.74 -20.47
N ASP A 347 19.66 14.68 -19.54
CA ASP A 347 20.83 15.16 -18.80
C ASP A 347 21.03 14.35 -17.52
N ILE A 348 22.14 13.61 -17.45
CA ILE A 348 22.43 12.70 -16.34
C ILE A 348 22.62 13.46 -15.01
N SER A 349 23.28 14.62 -15.05
CA SER A 349 23.57 15.39 -13.84
C SER A 349 22.28 15.94 -13.21
N ARG A 350 21.32 16.34 -14.06
CA ARG A 350 20.00 16.81 -13.62
C ARG A 350 19.14 15.67 -13.09
N ALA A 351 19.27 14.48 -13.70
CA ALA A 351 18.61 13.28 -13.21
C ALA A 351 19.13 12.88 -11.82
N GLU A 352 20.46 12.89 -11.62
CA GLU A 352 21.09 12.59 -10.33
C GLU A 352 20.69 13.61 -9.26
N GLN A 353 20.76 14.91 -9.57
CA GLN A 353 20.32 15.96 -8.66
C GLN A 353 18.86 15.78 -8.24
N PHE A 354 17.96 15.50 -9.20
CA PHE A 354 16.54 15.26 -8.89
C PHE A 354 16.34 14.04 -7.98
N GLN A 355 17.08 12.95 -8.21
CA GLN A 355 17.00 11.76 -7.37
C GLN A 355 17.53 11.99 -5.96
N ASP A 356 18.57 12.83 -5.81
CA ASP A 356 19.16 13.11 -4.50
C ASP A 356 18.33 14.11 -3.68
N ASP A 357 17.74 15.12 -4.34
CA ASP A 357 17.10 16.25 -3.67
C ASP A 357 15.59 16.08 -3.47
N VAL A 358 14.93 15.17 -4.20
CA VAL A 358 13.49 14.91 -4.05
C VAL A 358 13.23 13.85 -2.97
N ASP A 359 12.51 14.24 -1.92
CA ASP A 359 12.23 13.38 -0.77
C ASP A 359 10.96 12.53 -0.96
N ALA A 360 11.06 11.48 -1.77
CA ALA A 360 9.98 10.52 -1.99
C ALA A 360 10.43 9.06 -1.78
N ALA A 361 9.46 8.16 -1.64
CA ALA A 361 9.72 6.72 -1.46
C ALA A 361 10.24 6.07 -2.75
N ALA A 362 9.81 6.59 -3.91
CA ALA A 362 10.30 6.16 -5.22
C ALA A 362 10.54 7.39 -6.11
N VAL A 363 11.77 7.54 -6.64
CA VAL A 363 12.15 8.65 -7.52
C VAL A 363 12.63 8.08 -8.85
N TYR A 364 11.89 8.40 -9.91
CA TYR A 364 12.07 7.84 -11.24
C TYR A 364 12.80 8.80 -12.17
N VAL A 365 13.61 8.23 -13.04
CA VAL A 365 14.17 8.90 -14.21
C VAL A 365 13.61 8.21 -15.45
N ASN A 366 12.93 8.97 -16.32
CA ASN A 366 12.42 8.49 -17.61
C ASN A 366 11.47 7.27 -17.52
N ALA A 367 10.67 7.22 -16.46
CA ALA A 367 9.69 6.15 -16.27
C ALA A 367 8.42 6.68 -15.58
N SER A 368 7.30 5.99 -15.80
CA SER A 368 6.02 6.32 -15.19
C SER A 368 6.00 6.00 -13.69
N THR A 369 5.38 6.84 -12.88
CA THR A 369 5.14 6.61 -11.46
C THR A 369 4.26 5.37 -11.20
N ARG A 370 3.53 4.90 -12.23
CA ARG A 370 2.70 3.68 -12.18
C ARG A 370 3.50 2.41 -11.86
N PHE A 371 4.80 2.42 -12.01
CA PHE A 371 5.67 1.30 -11.65
C PHE A 371 5.87 1.12 -10.14
N THR A 372 5.45 2.06 -9.28
CA THR A 372 5.51 1.88 -7.81
C THR A 372 4.46 0.87 -7.37
N ASP A 373 4.80 -0.39 -7.46
CA ASP A 373 3.92 -1.53 -7.19
C ASP A 373 4.77 -2.74 -6.76
N GLY A 374 4.32 -3.49 -5.76
CA GLY A 374 5.09 -4.59 -5.19
C GLY A 374 5.36 -5.74 -6.18
N PHE A 375 4.43 -6.02 -7.12
CA PHE A 375 4.68 -7.00 -8.17
C PHE A 375 5.74 -6.51 -9.15
N VAL A 376 5.60 -5.26 -9.60
CA VAL A 376 6.51 -4.66 -10.57
C VAL A 376 7.92 -4.51 -9.99
N PHE A 377 8.04 -4.22 -8.69
CA PHE A 377 9.33 -4.17 -7.98
C PHE A 377 9.92 -5.54 -7.67
N GLY A 378 9.24 -6.62 -8.06
CA GLY A 378 9.72 -7.99 -7.82
C GLY A 378 9.52 -8.49 -6.40
N LEU A 379 8.73 -7.78 -5.58
CA LEU A 379 8.39 -8.20 -4.22
C LEU A 379 7.27 -9.26 -4.19
N GLY A 380 6.63 -9.50 -5.34
CA GLY A 380 5.61 -10.51 -5.57
C GLY A 380 4.25 -10.25 -4.93
N ALA A 381 4.15 -9.35 -3.98
CA ALA A 381 2.92 -8.88 -3.36
C ALA A 381 3.18 -7.63 -2.51
N GLU A 382 2.14 -6.88 -2.16
CA GLU A 382 2.25 -5.75 -1.25
C GLU A 382 1.03 -5.61 -0.34
N ILE A 383 1.26 -5.16 0.89
CA ILE A 383 0.19 -4.79 1.82
C ILE A 383 -0.21 -3.32 1.68
N GLY A 384 0.63 -2.55 1.02
CA GLY A 384 0.48 -1.13 0.74
C GLY A 384 1.82 -0.47 0.45
N ILE A 385 1.79 0.82 0.15
CA ILE A 385 2.97 1.63 -0.14
C ILE A 385 3.12 2.63 1.00
N SER A 386 4.24 2.58 1.72
CA SER A 386 4.54 3.48 2.82
C SER A 386 5.32 4.69 2.35
N THR A 387 4.94 5.87 2.83
CA THR A 387 5.65 7.12 2.58
C THR A 387 6.49 7.59 3.77
N GLN A 388 6.39 6.89 4.90
CA GLN A 388 7.17 7.23 6.10
C GLN A 388 8.62 6.76 5.99
N LYS A 389 9.52 7.40 6.76
CA LYS A 389 10.96 7.06 6.77
C LYS A 389 11.31 5.94 7.75
N MET A 390 10.46 5.71 8.74
CA MET A 390 10.69 4.74 9.81
C MET A 390 10.22 3.35 9.39
N HIS A 391 11.08 2.33 9.55
CA HIS A 391 10.90 0.92 9.25
C HIS A 391 10.76 0.60 7.76
N ALA A 392 9.61 0.80 7.13
CA ALA A 392 9.38 0.50 5.71
C ALA A 392 9.04 1.78 4.94
N ARG A 393 9.65 1.97 3.77
CA ARG A 393 9.39 3.05 2.83
C ARG A 393 9.23 2.48 1.42
N GLY A 394 8.22 2.92 0.68
CA GLY A 394 7.86 2.35 -0.62
C GLY A 394 6.91 1.13 -0.51
N PRO A 395 6.81 0.30 -1.57
CA PRO A 395 5.98 -0.89 -1.56
C PRO A 395 6.40 -1.88 -0.46
N MET A 396 5.44 -2.32 0.35
CA MET A 396 5.68 -3.18 1.51
C MET A 396 5.36 -4.64 1.20
N GLY A 397 6.37 -5.40 0.82
CA GLY A 397 6.30 -6.86 0.69
C GLY A 397 6.45 -7.59 2.03
N LEU A 398 6.78 -8.89 1.97
CA LEU A 398 6.90 -9.76 3.15
C LEU A 398 7.92 -9.26 4.16
N GLU A 399 9.07 -8.72 3.72
CA GLU A 399 10.13 -8.26 4.61
C GLU A 399 9.67 -7.10 5.53
N ALA A 400 8.80 -6.22 5.03
CA ALA A 400 8.24 -5.11 5.80
C ALA A 400 7.37 -5.58 7.00
N LEU A 401 6.85 -6.80 6.95
CA LEU A 401 6.08 -7.43 8.03
C LEU A 401 6.95 -8.24 9.00
N THR A 402 8.26 -8.03 8.97
CA THR A 402 9.23 -8.68 9.85
C THR A 402 10.05 -7.68 10.65
N SER A 403 10.56 -8.12 11.78
CA SER A 403 11.59 -7.43 12.55
C SER A 403 12.87 -8.28 12.57
N THR A 404 13.87 -7.85 13.32
CA THR A 404 15.10 -8.62 13.50
C THR A 404 15.36 -8.92 14.97
N LYS A 405 16.03 -10.06 15.23
CA LYS A 405 16.44 -10.48 16.56
C LYS A 405 17.90 -10.94 16.55
N PHE A 406 18.65 -10.58 17.57
CA PHE A 406 20.00 -11.07 17.76
C PHE A 406 20.01 -12.41 18.46
N TYR A 407 20.75 -13.36 17.89
CA TYR A 407 21.09 -14.67 18.46
C TYR A 407 22.56 -14.63 18.80
N ILE A 408 22.88 -14.72 20.09
CA ILE A 408 24.25 -14.56 20.62
C ILE A 408 24.68 -15.87 21.27
N ASN A 409 25.75 -16.44 20.77
CA ASN A 409 26.32 -17.67 21.29
C ASN A 409 27.72 -17.40 21.88
N GLY A 410 27.84 -17.67 23.15
CA GLY A 410 29.10 -17.56 23.92
C GLY A 410 29.61 -18.89 24.44
N ARG A 411 30.73 -18.85 25.15
CA ARG A 411 31.39 -19.97 25.83
C ARG A 411 31.71 -19.62 27.28
N GLY A 412 30.89 -18.76 27.92
CA GLY A 412 31.10 -18.32 29.30
C GLY A 412 31.77 -16.95 29.43
N GLN A 413 31.81 -16.17 28.33
CA GLN A 413 32.31 -14.77 28.39
C GLN A 413 31.49 -13.93 29.35
N ILE A 414 32.17 -13.13 30.16
CA ILE A 414 31.61 -12.13 31.06
C ILE A 414 32.10 -10.75 30.63
N ARG A 415 31.30 -9.73 30.90
CA ARG A 415 31.70 -8.35 30.67
C ARG A 415 32.39 -7.85 31.94
N GLU A 416 33.61 -7.33 31.78
CA GLU A 416 34.38 -6.66 32.85
C GLU A 416 33.90 -5.22 33.04
#